data_2f5e16eb76ffec032b95dd5d28cf7e68
#
_entry.id   2f5e16eb76ffec032b95dd5d28cf7e68
#
_cell.length_a   1.000
_cell.length_b   1.000
_cell.length_c   1.000
_cell.angle_alpha   90.00
_cell.angle_beta   90.00
_cell.angle_gamma   90.00
#
_symmetry.space_group_name_H-M   'P 1'
#
loop_
_entity.id
_entity.type
_entity.pdbx_description
1 polymer ?
#
loop_
_entity_poly.entity_id
_entity_poly.type
_entity_poly.pdbx_seq_one_letter_code
_entity_poly.pdbx_strand_id
1 'polypeptide(L)'
;MTSNKSSLEPPGLSPEGTDRQTEPSEQPDPPKHSRRTILTAVGAFALLGTATTVLGGSLLNPPSSTEDGDFSGETLEFLIPLASGGGTDTWARFIGTELTNYVPGRPGFAPVNEAGGEGILGTNRFARSAKTDGTEILVGTASTVVPWVLGRSAVKYSFEDLKPVVVNGTGGVIYARSEAGVAGVQDLINRDQPLEFGGISATGLDITTLVAFDLLEADVTSTFGFEGRGPVNLALQRGEIDLDYQTTSAYGSAVAGIVKEGKAVVLMSFGQLNEAGDVIRDPNFPDVPTVAEAYETLHGKKPSGEKYEAYKTLLGLTYTYQKGLWVPQETPEGAYELLRQSSEKLGTDAGFQEKAAKVLGGYPLVADPGVADRVRDAYKVSGSVRSYVTGLLASTYNIHVE
;
A
#
# COMPACT_ATOMS: atom_id res chain seq x y z
N MET A 1 34.33 -5.32 70.06
CA MET A 1 35.49 -6.23 70.00
C MET A 1 35.74 -6.58 68.57
N THR A 2 36.78 -5.95 68.08
CA THR A 2 37.82 -6.41 67.12
C THR A 2 37.36 -7.05 65.83
N SER A 3 37.37 -6.30 64.70
CA SER A 3 38.55 -6.05 63.83
C SER A 3 39.05 -7.32 63.16
N ASN A 4 38.88 -7.46 61.86
CA ASN A 4 40.03 -7.58 61.01
C ASN A 4 39.71 -7.31 59.49
N LYS A 5 40.48 -6.33 58.95
CA LYS A 5 40.64 -6.09 57.51
C LYS A 5 41.70 -7.09 57.02
N SER A 6 41.52 -7.60 55.79
CA SER A 6 42.67 -7.94 54.98
C SER A 6 42.39 -7.63 53.52
N SER A 7 43.07 -6.62 53.04
CA SER A 7 43.36 -6.23 51.69
C SER A 7 44.25 -7.24 51.02
N LEU A 8 44.02 -7.60 49.76
CA LEU A 8 44.97 -8.20 48.84
C LEU A 8 44.94 -7.42 47.54
N GLU A 9 46.02 -6.71 47.28
CA GLU A 9 46.36 -6.10 45.97
C GLU A 9 46.84 -7.18 44.99
N PRO A 10 46.67 -6.98 43.67
CA PRO A 10 47.25 -7.83 42.65
C PRO A 10 48.69 -7.41 42.31
N PRO A 11 49.53 -8.33 41.87
CA PRO A 11 50.92 -8.03 41.49
C PRO A 11 51.02 -7.46 40.06
N GLY A 12 51.84 -6.43 39.94
CA GLY A 12 52.22 -5.82 38.69
C GLY A 12 53.18 -6.71 37.86
N LEU A 13 53.08 -6.57 36.55
CA LEU A 13 54.09 -6.98 35.58
C LEU A 13 54.40 -5.81 34.66
N SER A 14 55.66 -5.43 34.63
CA SER A 14 56.24 -4.40 33.77
C SER A 14 56.48 -4.92 32.34
N PRO A 15 56.82 -4.03 31.40
CA PRO A 15 56.64 -4.28 29.97
C PRO A 15 57.95 -4.76 29.31
N GLU A 16 57.81 -5.63 28.32
CA GLU A 16 58.84 -5.78 27.30
C GLU A 16 58.21 -5.63 25.92
N GLY A 17 58.77 -4.71 25.16
CA GLY A 17 58.36 -4.36 23.86
C GLY A 17 58.81 -5.34 22.79
N THR A 18 58.04 -5.38 21.73
CA THR A 18 58.55 -5.59 20.36
C THR A 18 57.62 -4.88 19.38
N ASP A 19 58.19 -3.81 18.79
CA ASP A 19 57.71 -3.20 17.58
C ASP A 19 57.54 -4.26 16.48
N ARG A 20 56.33 -4.40 15.97
CA ARG A 20 56.09 -4.86 14.60
C ARG A 20 55.13 -3.90 13.97
N GLN A 21 55.68 -3.00 13.17
CA GLN A 21 55.00 -2.24 12.16
C GLN A 21 54.30 -3.23 11.21
N THR A 22 52.97 -3.23 11.21
CA THR A 22 52.16 -3.81 10.14
C THR A 22 51.84 -2.70 9.17
N GLU A 23 52.42 -2.80 7.96
CA GLU A 23 52.09 -1.97 6.80
C GLU A 23 50.60 -2.05 6.48
N PRO A 24 49.98 -0.96 5.99
CA PRO A 24 48.57 -0.99 5.52
C PRO A 24 48.52 -1.74 4.18
N SER A 25 47.65 -2.73 4.11
CA SER A 25 47.33 -3.45 2.87
C SER A 25 46.73 -2.52 1.85
N GLU A 26 47.42 -2.32 0.74
CA GLU A 26 46.90 -1.64 -0.47
C GLU A 26 45.66 -2.36 -0.99
N GLN A 27 44.57 -1.63 -1.10
CA GLN A 27 43.42 -2.03 -1.92
C GLN A 27 43.81 -1.84 -3.40
N PRO A 28 43.49 -2.77 -4.30
CA PRO A 28 43.76 -2.61 -5.71
C PRO A 28 42.83 -1.57 -6.34
N ASP A 29 43.40 -0.62 -7.05
CA ASP A 29 42.74 0.37 -7.87
C ASP A 29 41.85 -0.27 -8.95
N PRO A 30 40.69 0.31 -9.29
CA PRO A 30 39.86 -0.14 -10.39
C PRO A 30 40.53 0.13 -11.74
N PRO A 31 40.30 -0.72 -12.76
CA PRO A 31 41.01 -0.61 -14.04
C PRO A 31 40.61 0.68 -14.79
N LYS A 32 41.59 1.47 -15.18
CA LYS A 32 41.45 2.63 -16.06
C LYS A 32 41.11 2.18 -17.47
N HIS A 33 39.88 2.39 -17.91
CA HIS A 33 39.55 2.20 -19.31
C HIS A 33 40.11 3.34 -20.17
N SER A 34 41.09 2.96 -20.98
CA SER A 34 41.69 3.77 -22.05
C SER A 34 40.64 4.16 -23.10
N ARG A 35 40.50 5.49 -23.33
CA ARG A 35 39.78 6.03 -24.48
C ARG A 35 40.55 5.65 -25.74
N ARG A 36 40.04 4.71 -26.51
CA ARG A 36 40.47 4.50 -27.92
C ARG A 36 39.41 5.10 -28.83
N THR A 37 39.81 6.19 -29.42
CA THR A 37 39.25 6.84 -30.63
C THR A 37 39.18 5.79 -31.75
N ILE A 38 38.00 5.54 -32.28
CA ILE A 38 37.84 4.87 -33.58
C ILE A 38 37.35 5.92 -34.58
N LEU A 39 38.25 6.28 -35.48
CA LEU A 39 37.96 7.07 -36.66
C LEU A 39 37.13 6.27 -37.68
N THR A 40 36.13 6.97 -38.18
CA THR A 40 35.49 6.87 -39.50
C THR A 40 36.09 5.93 -40.56
N ALA A 41 35.24 5.07 -41.09
CA ALA A 41 35.36 4.61 -42.47
C ALA A 41 34.03 4.90 -43.20
N VAL A 42 34.08 5.96 -44.01
CA VAL A 42 33.08 6.26 -45.04
C VAL A 42 33.38 5.35 -46.21
N GLY A 43 32.52 4.41 -46.53
CA GLY A 43 32.55 3.65 -47.77
C GLY A 43 31.32 3.98 -48.62
N ALA A 44 31.55 4.80 -49.62
CA ALA A 44 30.57 5.04 -50.66
C ALA A 44 30.38 3.82 -51.56
N PHE A 45 29.15 3.37 -51.74
CA PHE A 45 28.75 2.58 -52.91
C PHE A 45 27.61 3.33 -53.59
N ALA A 46 27.91 3.75 -54.79
CA ALA A 46 26.98 4.38 -55.68
C ALA A 46 26.42 3.39 -56.71
N LEU A 47 25.12 3.49 -56.91
CA LEU A 47 24.36 3.27 -58.15
C LEU A 47 24.30 1.88 -58.82
N LEU A 48 23.12 1.34 -58.77
CA LEU A 48 22.41 0.92 -59.99
C LEU A 48 20.90 0.93 -59.73
N GLY A 49 20.19 1.79 -60.43
CA GLY A 49 18.76 1.96 -60.31
C GLY A 49 17.96 0.87 -60.97
N THR A 50 16.82 0.54 -60.37
CA THR A 50 15.61 0.15 -61.06
C THR A 50 14.44 0.84 -60.35
N ALA A 51 13.79 1.73 -61.08
CA ALA A 51 12.55 2.33 -60.65
C ALA A 51 11.46 1.29 -60.58
N THR A 52 10.98 1.00 -59.38
CA THR A 52 9.67 0.43 -59.16
C THR A 52 8.90 1.42 -58.32
N THR A 53 7.92 2.08 -58.91
CA THR A 53 6.89 2.83 -58.25
C THR A 53 6.09 1.90 -57.35
N VAL A 54 6.40 1.92 -56.06
CA VAL A 54 5.53 1.37 -55.05
C VAL A 54 4.86 2.56 -54.37
N LEU A 55 3.53 2.56 -54.45
CA LEU A 55 2.63 3.45 -53.76
C LEU A 55 3.07 3.67 -52.30
N GLY A 56 3.10 4.94 -51.90
CA GLY A 56 3.42 5.33 -50.54
C GLY A 56 2.43 4.75 -49.53
N GLY A 57 2.87 3.67 -48.92
CA GLY A 57 2.31 3.21 -47.65
C GLY A 57 3.10 3.86 -46.53
N SER A 58 2.44 4.60 -45.69
CA SER A 58 2.97 5.23 -44.51
C SER A 58 3.58 4.16 -43.57
N LEU A 59 4.91 4.02 -43.60
CA LEU A 59 5.67 3.17 -42.66
C LEU A 59 6.02 3.93 -41.37
N LEU A 60 5.04 4.61 -40.80
CA LEU A 60 5.22 5.28 -39.50
C LEU A 60 3.97 5.06 -38.68
N ASN A 61 4.07 4.20 -37.72
CA ASN A 61 3.18 3.62 -36.74
C ASN A 61 2.43 2.37 -37.24
N PRO A 62 2.74 1.17 -36.73
CA PRO A 62 1.73 0.12 -36.73
C PRO A 62 0.50 0.65 -35.98
N PRO A 63 -0.72 0.46 -36.47
CA PRO A 63 -1.91 0.76 -35.70
C PRO A 63 -1.78 0.05 -34.34
N SER A 64 -2.04 0.77 -33.25
CA SER A 64 -2.06 0.14 -31.95
C SER A 64 -3.13 -0.95 -31.98
N SER A 65 -2.75 -2.18 -31.66
CA SER A 65 -3.63 -3.37 -31.71
C SER A 65 -4.87 -3.23 -30.82
N THR A 66 -4.89 -2.24 -29.93
CA THR A 66 -6.02 -1.86 -29.06
C THR A 66 -7.20 -1.24 -29.82
N GLU A 67 -7.02 -0.69 -31.03
CA GLU A 67 -8.14 -0.23 -31.88
C GLU A 67 -8.92 -1.42 -32.49
N ASP A 68 -8.30 -2.56 -32.68
CA ASP A 68 -8.92 -3.77 -33.25
C ASP A 68 -9.52 -4.72 -32.21
N GLY A 69 -9.54 -4.34 -30.92
CA GLY A 69 -10.28 -5.05 -29.86
C GLY A 69 -9.54 -6.21 -29.21
N ASP A 70 -8.20 -6.26 -29.27
CA ASP A 70 -7.40 -7.18 -28.46
C ASP A 70 -6.02 -6.57 -28.09
N PHE A 71 -5.28 -7.25 -27.18
CA PHE A 71 -3.95 -6.84 -26.74
C PHE A 71 -2.85 -7.78 -27.28
N SER A 72 -3.04 -8.37 -28.47
CA SER A 72 -2.08 -9.30 -29.10
C SER A 72 -0.73 -8.63 -29.35
N GLY A 73 0.34 -9.22 -28.80
CA GLY A 73 1.71 -8.69 -28.93
C GLY A 73 2.04 -7.53 -27.99
N GLU A 74 1.07 -7.03 -27.24
CA GLU A 74 1.26 -5.96 -26.25
C GLU A 74 1.78 -6.50 -24.92
N THR A 75 2.18 -5.58 -24.05
CA THR A 75 2.55 -5.84 -22.67
C THR A 75 1.78 -4.86 -21.78
N LEU A 76 1.06 -5.37 -20.79
CA LEU A 76 0.43 -4.56 -19.77
C LEU A 76 1.49 -4.18 -18.71
N GLU A 77 1.84 -2.91 -18.68
CA GLU A 77 2.73 -2.35 -17.69
C GLU A 77 1.91 -1.86 -16.49
N PHE A 78 2.16 -2.47 -15.31
CA PHE A 78 1.55 -2.01 -14.08
C PHE A 78 2.50 -1.10 -13.35
N LEU A 79 2.22 0.21 -13.36
CA LEU A 79 2.94 1.17 -12.52
C LEU A 79 2.50 1.00 -11.07
N ILE A 80 3.42 0.54 -10.24
CA ILE A 80 3.23 0.33 -8.80
C ILE A 80 3.92 1.48 -8.07
N PRO A 81 3.19 2.45 -7.49
CA PRO A 81 3.77 3.67 -6.92
C PRO A 81 4.42 3.45 -5.54
N LEU A 82 4.73 2.22 -5.19
CA LEU A 82 5.33 1.79 -3.92
C LEU A 82 6.50 0.84 -4.15
N ALA A 83 7.33 0.66 -3.12
CA ALA A 83 8.50 -0.22 -3.19
C ALA A 83 8.10 -1.69 -3.43
N SER A 84 9.00 -2.41 -4.11
CA SER A 84 8.85 -3.84 -4.35
C SER A 84 8.85 -4.65 -3.04
N GLY A 85 8.14 -5.79 -3.05
CA GLY A 85 8.04 -6.71 -1.91
C GLY A 85 7.00 -6.31 -0.85
N GLY A 86 6.38 -5.12 -0.96
CA GLY A 86 5.27 -4.72 -0.09
C GLY A 86 3.93 -5.33 -0.52
N GLY A 87 2.89 -5.15 0.32
CA GLY A 87 1.56 -5.72 0.07
C GLY A 87 0.91 -5.25 -1.24
N THR A 88 1.20 -4.03 -1.70
CA THR A 88 0.70 -3.53 -2.99
C THR A 88 1.42 -4.18 -4.16
N ASP A 89 2.74 -4.33 -4.08
CA ASP A 89 3.55 -4.99 -5.10
C ASP A 89 3.16 -6.48 -5.23
N THR A 90 3.00 -7.17 -4.09
CA THR A 90 2.53 -8.56 -4.06
C THR A 90 1.15 -8.70 -4.71
N TRP A 91 0.21 -7.81 -4.37
CA TRP A 91 -1.13 -7.77 -4.96
C TRP A 91 -1.05 -7.55 -6.48
N ALA A 92 -0.32 -6.53 -6.91
CA ALA A 92 -0.21 -6.17 -8.32
C ALA A 92 0.40 -7.31 -9.17
N ARG A 93 1.45 -7.95 -8.68
CA ARG A 93 2.08 -9.09 -9.37
C ARG A 93 1.16 -10.31 -9.41
N PHE A 94 0.43 -10.58 -8.33
CA PHE A 94 -0.55 -11.67 -8.30
C PHE A 94 -1.69 -11.40 -9.30
N ILE A 95 -2.33 -10.23 -9.23
CA ILE A 95 -3.42 -9.88 -10.15
C ILE A 95 -2.94 -9.81 -11.60
N GLY A 96 -1.82 -9.12 -11.88
CA GLY A 96 -1.33 -8.97 -13.26
C GLY A 96 -0.99 -10.30 -13.93
N THR A 97 -0.34 -11.21 -13.20
CA THR A 97 -0.02 -12.55 -13.71
C THR A 97 -1.28 -13.37 -14.03
N GLU A 98 -2.28 -13.30 -13.18
CA GLU A 98 -3.53 -14.04 -13.40
C GLU A 98 -4.39 -13.36 -14.47
N LEU A 99 -4.51 -12.02 -14.46
CA LEU A 99 -5.37 -11.25 -15.37
C LEU A 99 -4.99 -11.43 -16.84
N THR A 100 -3.71 -11.42 -17.18
CA THR A 100 -3.25 -11.56 -18.57
C THR A 100 -3.70 -12.86 -19.24
N ASN A 101 -4.05 -13.89 -18.47
CA ASN A 101 -4.63 -15.12 -19.00
C ASN A 101 -6.08 -14.94 -19.49
N TYR A 102 -6.78 -13.91 -19.04
CA TYR A 102 -8.18 -13.62 -19.37
C TYR A 102 -8.33 -12.49 -20.38
N VAL A 103 -7.30 -11.63 -20.53
CA VAL A 103 -7.31 -10.54 -21.51
C VAL A 103 -7.16 -11.11 -22.93
N PRO A 104 -8.05 -10.75 -23.90
CA PRO A 104 -7.91 -11.11 -25.28
C PRO A 104 -6.54 -10.71 -25.84
N GLY A 105 -5.92 -11.59 -26.63
CA GLY A 105 -4.55 -11.41 -27.10
C GLY A 105 -3.47 -11.92 -26.14
N ARG A 106 -3.80 -12.22 -24.89
CA ARG A 106 -2.86 -12.70 -23.85
C ARG A 106 -1.57 -11.88 -23.79
N PRO A 107 -1.67 -10.58 -23.47
CA PRO A 107 -0.51 -9.70 -23.43
C PRO A 107 0.53 -10.16 -22.42
N GLY A 108 1.75 -9.69 -22.59
CA GLY A 108 2.78 -9.80 -21.55
C GLY A 108 2.38 -9.01 -20.28
N PHE A 109 3.07 -9.28 -19.17
CA PHE A 109 2.92 -8.54 -17.92
C PHE A 109 4.25 -7.97 -17.46
N ALA A 110 4.30 -6.66 -17.17
CA ALA A 110 5.48 -5.96 -16.67
C ALA A 110 5.13 -5.10 -15.44
N PRO A 111 5.50 -5.54 -14.23
CA PRO A 111 5.36 -4.70 -13.04
C PRO A 111 6.54 -3.71 -12.94
N VAL A 112 6.23 -2.41 -12.82
CA VAL A 112 7.19 -1.31 -12.69
C VAL A 112 6.98 -0.59 -11.36
N ASN A 113 7.94 -0.69 -10.45
CA ASN A 113 7.88 -0.01 -9.16
C ASN A 113 8.49 1.39 -9.25
N GLU A 114 7.73 2.41 -8.85
CA GLU A 114 8.19 3.80 -8.78
C GLU A 114 7.77 4.42 -7.43
N ALA A 115 8.54 4.08 -6.40
CA ALA A 115 8.26 4.50 -5.03
C ALA A 115 8.68 5.96 -4.77
N GLY A 116 8.05 6.59 -3.80
CA GLY A 116 8.42 7.91 -3.27
C GLY A 116 7.22 8.72 -2.82
N GLY A 117 7.38 9.44 -1.70
CA GLY A 117 6.33 10.29 -1.15
C GLY A 117 5.01 9.56 -0.91
N GLU A 118 5.07 8.38 -0.31
CA GLU A 118 3.88 7.53 -0.05
C GLU A 118 3.12 7.11 -1.33
N GLY A 119 3.80 7.08 -2.48
CA GLY A 119 3.21 6.76 -3.77
C GLY A 119 2.84 7.99 -4.62
N ILE A 120 2.97 9.20 -4.07
CA ILE A 120 2.62 10.45 -4.78
C ILE A 120 3.50 10.64 -6.03
N LEU A 121 4.81 10.34 -5.95
CA LEU A 121 5.72 10.58 -7.07
C LEU A 121 5.37 9.73 -8.30
N GLY A 122 5.23 8.42 -8.12
CA GLY A 122 4.86 7.50 -9.21
C GLY A 122 3.48 7.82 -9.77
N THR A 123 2.50 8.13 -8.92
CA THR A 123 1.15 8.50 -9.36
C THR A 123 1.13 9.84 -10.11
N ASN A 124 1.91 10.84 -9.67
CA ASN A 124 2.09 12.10 -10.41
C ASN A 124 2.72 11.86 -11.80
N ARG A 125 3.71 10.95 -11.89
CA ARG A 125 4.29 10.57 -13.19
C ARG A 125 3.23 9.95 -14.09
N PHE A 126 2.49 8.96 -13.58
CA PHE A 126 1.41 8.31 -14.32
C PHE A 126 0.40 9.34 -14.86
N ALA A 127 -0.14 10.19 -14.01
CA ALA A 127 -1.13 11.20 -14.42
C ALA A 127 -0.60 12.17 -15.51
N ARG A 128 0.71 12.43 -15.52
CA ARG A 128 1.32 13.36 -16.49
C ARG A 128 1.62 12.71 -17.83
N SER A 129 1.97 11.43 -17.88
CA SER A 129 2.63 10.83 -19.04
C SER A 129 2.26 9.37 -19.33
N ALA A 130 1.23 8.83 -18.71
CA ALA A 130 0.78 7.47 -19.02
C ALA A 130 0.23 7.39 -20.44
N LYS A 131 0.43 6.24 -21.07
CA LYS A 131 -0.22 5.93 -22.34
C LYS A 131 -1.72 5.80 -22.12
N THR A 132 -2.48 6.25 -23.09
CA THR A 132 -3.94 6.17 -23.05
C THR A 132 -4.52 5.00 -23.86
N ASP A 133 -3.68 4.09 -24.37
CA ASP A 133 -4.10 2.93 -25.13
C ASP A 133 -4.55 1.71 -24.28
N GLY A 134 -4.49 1.82 -22.97
CA GLY A 134 -4.84 0.76 -22.03
C GLY A 134 -3.67 -0.18 -21.69
N THR A 135 -2.48 0.03 -22.25
CA THR A 135 -1.30 -0.81 -21.95
C THR A 135 -0.56 -0.38 -20.70
N GLU A 136 -0.66 0.88 -20.27
CA GLU A 136 -0.10 1.38 -19.00
C GLU A 136 -1.21 1.56 -17.97
N ILE A 137 -1.07 0.89 -16.83
CA ILE A 137 -2.10 0.74 -15.80
C ILE A 137 -1.54 1.16 -14.44
N LEU A 138 -2.20 2.09 -13.76
CA LEU A 138 -1.83 2.48 -12.40
C LEU A 138 -2.36 1.47 -11.39
N VAL A 139 -1.52 1.05 -10.47
CA VAL A 139 -1.94 0.36 -9.25
C VAL A 139 -2.26 1.41 -8.18
N GLY A 140 -3.51 1.83 -8.11
CA GLY A 140 -4.00 2.75 -7.09
C GLY A 140 -4.13 2.06 -5.73
N THR A 141 -3.88 2.80 -4.66
CA THR A 141 -3.99 2.30 -3.28
C THR A 141 -4.53 3.37 -2.34
N ALA A 142 -4.94 2.98 -1.13
CA ALA A 142 -5.30 3.95 -0.10
C ALA A 142 -4.21 5.02 0.14
N SER A 143 -2.92 4.65 0.04
CA SER A 143 -1.80 5.59 0.19
C SER A 143 -1.75 6.66 -0.91
N THR A 144 -2.35 6.41 -2.07
CA THR A 144 -2.45 7.41 -3.15
C THR A 144 -3.80 8.12 -3.17
N VAL A 145 -4.86 7.47 -2.71
CA VAL A 145 -6.21 8.06 -2.65
C VAL A 145 -6.34 9.07 -1.51
N VAL A 146 -5.89 8.72 -0.31
CA VAL A 146 -6.04 9.58 0.87
C VAL A 146 -5.36 10.95 0.72
N PRO A 147 -4.09 11.05 0.26
CA PRO A 147 -3.46 12.35 0.04
C PRO A 147 -4.19 13.23 -0.99
N TRP A 148 -4.75 12.63 -2.03
CA TRP A 148 -5.57 13.33 -3.02
C TRP A 148 -6.87 13.86 -2.40
N VAL A 149 -7.61 13.02 -1.68
CA VAL A 149 -8.85 13.41 -0.99
C VAL A 149 -8.61 14.51 0.04
N LEU A 150 -7.49 14.45 0.77
CA LEU A 150 -7.11 15.48 1.73
C LEU A 150 -6.65 16.79 1.07
N GLY A 151 -6.35 16.78 -0.23
CA GLY A 151 -5.91 17.97 -0.98
C GLY A 151 -4.45 18.34 -0.73
N ARG A 152 -3.56 17.37 -0.50
CA ARG A 152 -2.14 17.63 -0.29
C ARG A 152 -1.51 18.33 -1.50
N SER A 153 -0.76 19.40 -1.26
CA SER A 153 -0.16 20.25 -2.32
C SER A 153 0.82 19.50 -3.23
N ALA A 154 1.45 18.43 -2.71
CA ALA A 154 2.34 17.56 -3.48
C ALA A 154 1.62 16.71 -4.53
N VAL A 155 0.29 16.50 -4.39
CA VAL A 155 -0.53 15.71 -5.32
C VAL A 155 -0.83 16.53 -6.58
N LYS A 156 -0.49 15.96 -7.75
CA LYS A 156 -0.72 16.55 -9.09
C LYS A 156 -1.52 15.60 -9.98
N TYR A 157 -2.25 14.66 -9.38
CA TYR A 157 -3.17 13.73 -10.04
C TYR A 157 -4.57 13.89 -9.45
N SER A 158 -5.57 13.43 -10.19
CA SER A 158 -6.94 13.28 -9.74
C SER A 158 -7.43 11.88 -10.11
N PHE A 159 -8.07 11.20 -9.17
CA PHE A 159 -8.77 9.95 -9.48
C PHE A 159 -10.06 10.18 -10.30
N GLU A 160 -10.52 11.44 -10.42
CA GLU A 160 -11.60 11.82 -11.35
C GLU A 160 -11.15 11.74 -12.82
N ASP A 161 -9.85 11.85 -13.09
CA ASP A 161 -9.25 11.75 -14.42
C ASP A 161 -8.86 10.30 -14.78
N LEU A 162 -9.29 9.32 -13.97
CA LEU A 162 -8.97 7.90 -14.13
C LEU A 162 -10.26 7.05 -14.14
N LYS A 163 -10.22 5.93 -14.88
CA LYS A 163 -11.26 4.90 -14.86
C LYS A 163 -10.79 3.68 -14.07
N PRO A 164 -11.53 3.19 -13.06
CA PRO A 164 -11.20 1.94 -12.38
C PRO A 164 -11.54 0.75 -13.25
N VAL A 165 -10.57 -0.10 -13.52
CA VAL A 165 -10.73 -1.38 -14.24
C VAL A 165 -11.26 -2.45 -13.30
N VAL A 166 -10.67 -2.53 -12.11
CA VAL A 166 -11.04 -3.44 -11.02
C VAL A 166 -10.59 -2.85 -9.70
N VAL A 167 -11.37 -3.07 -8.66
CA VAL A 167 -10.98 -2.74 -7.30
C VAL A 167 -11.09 -3.96 -6.39
N ASN A 168 -10.33 -3.95 -5.30
CA ASN A 168 -10.28 -5.03 -4.33
C ASN A 168 -10.19 -4.47 -2.93
N GLY A 169 -11.04 -4.96 -2.05
CA GLY A 169 -11.02 -4.61 -0.64
C GLY A 169 -10.01 -5.41 0.17
N THR A 170 -9.91 -5.03 1.40
CA THR A 170 -9.24 -5.78 2.48
C THR A 170 -9.99 -5.53 3.77
N GLY A 171 -9.76 -6.38 4.75
CA GLY A 171 -10.09 -6.10 6.14
C GLY A 171 -8.84 -5.84 6.96
N GLY A 172 -9.03 -5.83 8.26
CA GLY A 172 -7.92 -5.72 9.20
C GLY A 172 -8.41 -5.66 10.63
N VAL A 173 -7.45 -5.84 11.54
CA VAL A 173 -7.70 -5.83 12.97
C VAL A 173 -6.73 -4.90 13.67
N ILE A 174 -7.22 -4.26 14.74
CA ILE A 174 -6.40 -3.53 15.72
C ILE A 174 -6.12 -4.50 16.87
N TYR A 175 -4.86 -4.59 17.28
CA TYR A 175 -4.43 -5.49 18.34
C TYR A 175 -3.41 -4.81 19.27
N ALA A 176 -3.34 -5.31 20.49
CA ALA A 176 -2.42 -4.84 21.52
C ALA A 176 -1.41 -5.93 21.89
N ARG A 177 -0.23 -5.55 22.37
CA ARG A 177 0.61 -6.49 23.10
C ARG A 177 -0.01 -6.82 24.46
N SER A 178 0.05 -8.08 24.86
CA SER A 178 -0.60 -8.53 26.10
C SER A 178 -0.05 -7.84 27.37
N GLU A 179 1.25 -7.50 27.35
CA GLU A 179 1.92 -6.82 28.47
C GLU A 179 1.53 -5.32 28.62
N ALA A 180 0.82 -4.74 27.65
CA ALA A 180 0.27 -3.39 27.75
C ALA A 180 -0.91 -3.27 28.76
N GLY A 181 -1.32 -4.39 29.36
CA GLY A 181 -2.44 -4.43 30.28
C GLY A 181 -3.79 -4.15 29.60
N VAL A 182 -3.93 -4.60 28.34
CA VAL A 182 -5.16 -4.49 27.55
C VAL A 182 -5.68 -5.89 27.26
N ALA A 183 -6.83 -6.22 27.82
CA ALA A 183 -7.53 -7.49 27.62
C ALA A 183 -8.75 -7.34 26.70
N GLY A 184 -9.25 -6.13 26.50
CA GLY A 184 -10.39 -5.85 25.65
C GLY A 184 -10.55 -4.36 25.38
N VAL A 185 -11.60 -4.00 24.65
CA VAL A 185 -11.85 -2.60 24.23
C VAL A 185 -12.08 -1.66 25.41
N GLN A 186 -12.57 -2.17 26.54
CA GLN A 186 -12.81 -1.37 27.74
C GLN A 186 -11.52 -0.79 28.32
N ASP A 187 -10.39 -1.44 28.07
CA ASP A 187 -9.09 -1.00 28.56
C ASP A 187 -8.46 0.10 27.67
N LEU A 188 -9.15 0.56 26.64
CA LEU A 188 -8.69 1.63 25.74
C LEU A 188 -8.96 3.03 26.30
N ILE A 189 -9.85 3.16 27.30
CA ILE A 189 -10.29 4.43 27.85
C ILE A 189 -10.02 4.50 29.37
N ASN A 190 -10.05 5.71 29.94
CA ASN A 190 -9.85 5.98 31.36
C ASN A 190 -8.53 5.40 31.90
N ARG A 191 -7.46 5.52 31.13
CA ARG A 191 -6.12 5.04 31.48
C ARG A 191 -5.32 6.12 32.24
N ASP A 192 -4.51 5.69 33.19
CA ASP A 192 -3.53 6.58 33.87
C ASP A 192 -2.41 7.02 32.90
N GLN A 193 -2.08 6.15 31.91
CA GLN A 193 -1.10 6.43 30.86
C GLN A 193 -1.69 6.00 29.53
N PRO A 194 -1.55 6.83 28.47
CA PRO A 194 -2.01 6.47 27.15
C PRO A 194 -1.22 5.29 26.60
N LEU A 195 -1.85 4.53 25.69
CA LEU A 195 -1.21 3.49 24.91
C LEU A 195 -0.47 4.09 23.73
N GLU A 196 0.67 3.54 23.39
CA GLU A 196 1.45 3.99 22.23
C GLU A 196 1.09 3.19 20.97
N PHE A 197 0.61 3.86 19.92
CA PHE A 197 0.35 3.28 18.61
C PHE A 197 1.52 3.54 17.65
N GLY A 198 1.98 2.52 16.94
CA GLY A 198 2.98 2.64 15.88
C GLY A 198 2.35 2.89 14.51
N GLY A 199 2.74 3.97 13.84
CA GLY A 199 2.23 4.38 12.53
C GLY A 199 3.31 4.54 11.46
N ILE A 200 2.92 4.31 10.20
CA ILE A 200 3.76 4.62 9.04
C ILE A 200 3.62 6.10 8.70
N SER A 201 2.38 6.53 8.47
CA SER A 201 2.03 7.90 8.11
C SER A 201 0.58 8.20 8.47
N ALA A 202 0.35 9.29 9.18
CA ALA A 202 -1.00 9.71 9.54
C ALA A 202 -1.87 10.11 8.33
N THR A 203 -1.28 10.39 7.18
CA THR A 203 -1.99 10.74 5.94
C THR A 203 -2.11 9.58 4.94
N GLY A 204 -1.75 8.37 5.38
CA GLY A 204 -1.89 7.14 4.61
C GLY A 204 -3.01 6.25 5.14
N LEU A 205 -2.82 4.92 5.06
CA LEU A 205 -3.79 3.94 5.54
C LEU A 205 -4.06 4.05 7.05
N ASP A 206 -3.09 4.55 7.84
CA ASP A 206 -3.19 4.69 9.30
C ASP A 206 -4.32 5.64 9.71
N ILE A 207 -4.73 6.56 8.83
CA ILE A 207 -5.75 7.59 9.12
C ILE A 207 -7.06 7.00 9.65
N THR A 208 -7.47 5.84 9.12
CA THR A 208 -8.69 5.16 9.57
C THR A 208 -8.57 4.65 11.00
N THR A 209 -7.37 4.20 11.39
CA THR A 209 -7.06 3.81 12.76
C THR A 209 -7.09 5.02 13.70
N LEU A 210 -6.53 6.16 13.27
CA LEU A 210 -6.51 7.39 14.06
C LEU A 210 -7.93 7.93 14.30
N VAL A 211 -8.77 7.91 13.28
CA VAL A 211 -10.20 8.30 13.41
C VAL A 211 -10.97 7.28 14.24
N ALA A 212 -10.63 5.97 14.18
CA ALA A 212 -11.22 4.98 15.07
C ALA A 212 -10.88 5.27 16.53
N PHE A 213 -9.63 5.61 16.86
CA PHE A 213 -9.25 5.98 18.22
C PHE A 213 -9.98 7.24 18.70
N ASP A 214 -10.09 8.28 17.88
CA ASP A 214 -10.84 9.49 18.23
C ASP A 214 -12.35 9.21 18.39
N LEU A 215 -12.94 8.37 17.54
CA LEU A 215 -14.34 7.94 17.67
C LEU A 215 -14.58 7.21 19.00
N LEU A 216 -13.67 6.31 19.38
CA LEU A 216 -13.75 5.51 20.60
C LEU A 216 -13.40 6.31 21.85
N GLU A 217 -12.89 7.53 21.72
CA GLU A 217 -12.33 8.33 22.82
C GLU A 217 -11.19 7.57 23.55
N ALA A 218 -10.38 6.84 22.77
CA ALA A 218 -9.32 6.01 23.30
C ALA A 218 -8.10 6.86 23.77
N ASP A 219 -7.53 6.50 24.92
CA ASP A 219 -6.33 7.11 25.48
C ASP A 219 -5.09 6.57 24.74
N VAL A 220 -4.82 7.10 23.54
CA VAL A 220 -3.76 6.65 22.64
C VAL A 220 -2.90 7.82 22.16
N THR A 221 -1.58 7.66 22.26
CA THR A 221 -0.58 8.46 21.57
C THR A 221 -0.05 7.71 20.33
N SER A 222 0.63 8.40 19.42
CA SER A 222 1.06 7.78 18.18
C SER A 222 2.45 8.22 17.76
N THR A 223 3.31 7.27 17.41
CA THR A 223 4.63 7.50 16.81
C THR A 223 4.62 7.07 15.34
N PHE A 224 4.96 8.00 14.44
CA PHE A 224 5.01 7.77 12.99
C PHE A 224 6.44 7.69 12.46
N GLY A 225 6.56 7.23 11.21
CA GLY A 225 7.84 7.16 10.51
C GLY A 225 8.39 5.75 10.38
N PHE A 226 7.63 4.73 10.76
CA PHE A 226 8.00 3.34 10.47
C PHE A 226 7.99 3.10 8.95
N GLU A 227 8.93 2.33 8.44
CA GLU A 227 9.05 2.03 7.01
C GLU A 227 8.01 1.03 6.47
N GLY A 228 7.20 0.42 7.36
CA GLY A 228 6.16 -0.54 7.01
C GLY A 228 5.57 -1.25 8.21
N ARG A 229 4.49 -2.03 8.01
CA ARG A 229 3.82 -2.78 9.10
C ARG A 229 4.69 -3.87 9.74
N GLY A 230 5.67 -4.42 9.01
CA GLY A 230 6.63 -5.38 9.57
C GLY A 230 7.49 -4.76 10.70
N PRO A 231 8.18 -3.64 10.45
CA PRO A 231 8.87 -2.89 11.50
C PRO A 231 7.98 -2.48 12.68
N VAL A 232 6.73 -2.05 12.44
CA VAL A 232 5.77 -1.72 13.51
C VAL A 232 5.47 -2.96 14.36
N ASN A 233 5.15 -4.10 13.73
CA ASN A 233 4.89 -5.34 14.45
C ASN A 233 6.10 -5.81 15.29
N LEU A 234 7.33 -5.62 14.78
CA LEU A 234 8.54 -5.92 15.55
C LEU A 234 8.72 -4.99 16.74
N ALA A 235 8.42 -3.70 16.60
CA ALA A 235 8.43 -2.72 17.70
C ALA A 235 7.40 -3.11 18.79
N LEU A 236 6.20 -3.54 18.39
CA LEU A 236 5.19 -4.05 19.32
C LEU A 236 5.72 -5.27 20.09
N GLN A 237 6.32 -6.24 19.41
CA GLN A 237 6.87 -7.45 20.03
C GLN A 237 8.04 -7.16 20.98
N ARG A 238 8.76 -6.03 20.78
CA ARG A 238 9.84 -5.56 21.67
C ARG A 238 9.33 -4.70 22.82
N GLY A 239 8.04 -4.36 22.83
CA GLY A 239 7.44 -3.47 23.84
C GLY A 239 7.77 -1.99 23.65
N GLU A 240 8.20 -1.59 22.45
CA GLU A 240 8.48 -0.19 22.08
C GLU A 240 7.18 0.58 21.81
N ILE A 241 6.12 -0.13 21.42
CA ILE A 241 4.75 0.36 21.26
C ILE A 241 3.75 -0.65 21.83
N ASP A 242 2.52 -0.22 22.05
CA ASP A 242 1.47 -1.03 22.67
C ASP A 242 0.42 -1.53 21.67
N LEU A 243 0.12 -0.74 20.65
CA LEU A 243 -0.92 -0.98 19.66
C LEU A 243 -0.36 -0.98 18.25
N ASP A 244 -0.89 -1.87 17.44
CA ASP A 244 -0.67 -1.92 16.00
C ASP A 244 -1.97 -2.36 15.32
N TYR A 245 -2.05 -2.22 14.00
CA TYR A 245 -3.06 -2.89 13.19
C TYR A 245 -2.40 -3.73 12.09
N GLN A 246 -3.11 -4.72 11.63
CA GLN A 246 -2.68 -5.50 10.48
C GLN A 246 -3.83 -5.76 9.53
N THR A 247 -3.54 -5.71 8.22
CA THR A 247 -4.51 -6.08 7.19
C THR A 247 -4.72 -7.60 7.18
N THR A 248 -5.89 -8.05 6.74
CA THR A 248 -6.24 -9.49 6.69
C THR A 248 -5.20 -10.31 5.93
N SER A 249 -4.69 -9.80 4.80
CA SER A 249 -3.70 -10.51 3.99
C SER A 249 -2.38 -10.80 4.72
N ALA A 250 -2.02 -9.99 5.71
CA ALA A 250 -0.80 -10.17 6.50
C ALA A 250 -1.06 -10.73 7.91
N TYR A 251 -2.32 -10.77 8.37
CA TYR A 251 -2.68 -11.25 9.71
C TYR A 251 -2.14 -12.65 10.00
N GLY A 252 -2.34 -13.59 9.06
CA GLY A 252 -1.92 -14.97 9.23
C GLY A 252 -0.42 -15.15 9.48
N SER A 253 0.40 -14.37 8.79
CA SER A 253 1.86 -14.44 8.90
C SER A 253 2.46 -13.58 10.01
N ALA A 254 1.83 -12.44 10.33
CA ALA A 254 2.40 -11.45 11.23
C ALA A 254 1.79 -11.47 12.65
N VAL A 255 0.51 -11.81 12.78
CA VAL A 255 -0.23 -11.62 14.05
C VAL A 255 -0.76 -12.92 14.65
N ALA A 256 -1.30 -13.83 13.82
CA ALA A 256 -1.96 -15.04 14.33
C ALA A 256 -1.06 -15.87 15.26
N GLY A 257 0.25 -15.94 14.97
CA GLY A 257 1.23 -16.65 15.79
C GLY A 257 1.36 -16.04 17.18
N ILE A 258 1.58 -14.74 17.28
CA ILE A 258 1.78 -14.03 18.55
C ILE A 258 0.49 -13.97 19.38
N VAL A 259 -0.68 -13.96 18.74
CA VAL A 259 -1.98 -14.08 19.43
C VAL A 259 -2.12 -15.48 20.02
N LYS A 260 -1.83 -16.53 19.25
CA LYS A 260 -1.86 -17.92 19.72
C LYS A 260 -0.90 -18.18 20.89
N GLU A 261 0.24 -17.49 20.89
CA GLU A 261 1.24 -17.56 21.97
C GLU A 261 0.84 -16.71 23.20
N GLY A 262 -0.28 -15.99 23.15
CA GLY A 262 -0.74 -15.11 24.24
C GLY A 262 0.10 -13.83 24.39
N LYS A 263 0.91 -13.47 23.38
CA LYS A 263 1.73 -12.26 23.37
C LYS A 263 0.99 -11.02 22.86
N ALA A 264 -0.11 -11.21 22.13
CA ALA A 264 -0.98 -10.15 21.65
C ALA A 264 -2.44 -10.52 21.80
N VAL A 265 -3.29 -9.50 21.88
CA VAL A 265 -4.75 -9.61 21.96
C VAL A 265 -5.36 -8.82 20.81
N VAL A 266 -6.22 -9.45 20.02
CA VAL A 266 -7.03 -8.77 19.00
C VAL A 266 -8.17 -8.04 19.71
N LEU A 267 -8.28 -6.74 19.52
CA LEU A 267 -9.26 -5.89 20.19
C LEU A 267 -10.52 -5.68 19.36
N MET A 268 -10.35 -5.37 18.09
CA MET A 268 -11.45 -5.11 17.17
C MET A 268 -11.00 -5.23 15.71
N SER A 269 -11.96 -5.44 14.80
CA SER A 269 -11.77 -5.31 13.37
C SER A 269 -12.26 -3.94 12.89
N PHE A 270 -11.74 -3.47 11.76
CA PHE A 270 -12.32 -2.26 11.13
C PHE A 270 -13.76 -2.51 10.67
N GLY A 271 -14.12 -3.73 10.39
CA GLY A 271 -15.39 -4.10 9.74
C GLY A 271 -15.31 -3.94 8.23
N GLN A 272 -16.46 -4.10 7.60
CA GLN A 272 -16.67 -3.87 6.16
C GLN A 272 -17.91 -3.00 5.97
N LEU A 273 -17.99 -2.26 4.87
CA LEU A 273 -19.23 -1.59 4.49
C LEU A 273 -20.08 -2.51 3.64
N ASN A 274 -21.35 -2.66 4.00
CA ASN A 274 -22.34 -3.29 3.13
C ASN A 274 -22.84 -2.30 2.07
N GLU A 275 -23.70 -2.74 1.17
CA GLU A 275 -24.26 -1.89 0.10
C GLU A 275 -25.10 -0.71 0.63
N ALA A 276 -25.62 -0.81 1.84
CA ALA A 276 -26.36 0.28 2.51
C ALA A 276 -25.44 1.28 3.21
N GLY A 277 -24.11 1.04 3.22
CA GLY A 277 -23.13 1.86 3.92
C GLY A 277 -23.08 1.63 5.44
N ASP A 278 -23.64 0.52 5.93
CA ASP A 278 -23.51 0.12 7.32
C ASP A 278 -22.23 -0.66 7.56
N VAL A 279 -21.62 -0.46 8.73
CA VAL A 279 -20.46 -1.23 9.16
C VAL A 279 -20.94 -2.61 9.65
N ILE A 280 -20.45 -3.66 9.00
CA ILE A 280 -20.74 -5.04 9.34
C ILE A 280 -19.43 -5.77 9.71
N ARG A 281 -19.54 -6.91 10.36
CA ARG A 281 -18.37 -7.74 10.70
C ARG A 281 -17.67 -8.23 9.46
N ASP A 282 -16.33 -8.24 9.55
CA ASP A 282 -15.46 -8.79 8.52
C ASP A 282 -15.62 -10.31 8.46
N PRO A 283 -15.92 -10.91 7.29
CA PRO A 283 -16.05 -12.36 7.17
C PRO A 283 -14.81 -13.17 7.62
N ASN A 284 -13.63 -12.56 7.55
CA ASN A 284 -12.40 -13.20 8.03
C ASN A 284 -12.24 -13.14 9.56
N PHE A 285 -13.00 -12.28 10.22
CA PHE A 285 -12.97 -12.08 11.67
C PHE A 285 -14.38 -12.07 12.26
N PRO A 286 -15.19 -13.14 12.06
CA PRO A 286 -16.61 -13.14 12.45
C PRO A 286 -16.83 -13.01 13.95
N ASP A 287 -15.86 -13.42 14.76
CA ASP A 287 -15.91 -13.40 16.22
C ASP A 287 -15.30 -12.13 16.84
N VAL A 288 -14.65 -11.27 16.00
CA VAL A 288 -14.01 -10.03 16.46
C VAL A 288 -14.98 -8.87 16.30
N PRO A 289 -15.26 -8.09 17.36
CA PRO A 289 -16.13 -6.93 17.25
C PRO A 289 -15.56 -5.90 16.28
N THR A 290 -16.42 -5.19 15.57
CA THR A 290 -16.05 -4.04 14.75
C THR A 290 -15.75 -2.83 15.62
N VAL A 291 -15.11 -1.79 15.07
CA VAL A 291 -14.97 -0.48 15.73
C VAL A 291 -16.34 0.08 16.15
N ALA A 292 -17.39 -0.12 15.34
CA ALA A 292 -18.73 0.33 15.69
C ALA A 292 -19.31 -0.42 16.89
N GLU A 293 -19.11 -1.75 16.97
CA GLU A 293 -19.52 -2.57 18.12
C GLU A 293 -18.66 -2.28 19.35
N ALA A 294 -17.37 -1.97 19.17
CA ALA A 294 -16.49 -1.50 20.26
C ALA A 294 -17.00 -0.19 20.84
N TYR A 295 -17.41 0.77 20.00
CA TYR A 295 -18.04 2.01 20.45
C TYR A 295 -19.31 1.73 21.27
N GLU A 296 -20.20 0.86 20.77
CA GLU A 296 -21.42 0.50 21.51
C GLU A 296 -21.10 -0.14 22.87
N THR A 297 -20.06 -0.96 22.94
CA THR A 297 -19.58 -1.56 24.18
C THR A 297 -19.07 -0.52 25.18
N LEU A 298 -18.35 0.50 24.72
CA LEU A 298 -17.78 1.54 25.56
C LEU A 298 -18.82 2.57 26.03
N HIS A 299 -19.74 2.97 25.14
CA HIS A 299 -20.64 4.10 25.37
C HIS A 299 -22.10 3.71 25.57
N GLY A 300 -22.46 2.42 25.45
CA GLY A 300 -23.84 1.93 25.65
C GLY A 300 -24.83 2.37 24.58
N LYS A 301 -24.35 2.88 23.43
CA LYS A 301 -25.16 3.38 22.32
C LYS A 301 -24.44 3.19 21.01
N LYS A 302 -25.18 3.07 19.89
CA LYS A 302 -24.58 3.01 18.56
C LYS A 302 -23.87 4.31 18.21
N PRO A 303 -22.72 4.24 17.49
CA PRO A 303 -22.03 5.44 17.03
C PRO A 303 -22.88 6.23 16.04
N SER A 304 -22.77 7.56 16.08
CA SER A 304 -23.43 8.48 15.16
C SER A 304 -22.72 9.83 15.13
N GLY A 305 -23.11 10.70 14.20
CA GLY A 305 -22.56 12.03 14.08
C GLY A 305 -21.26 12.07 13.26
N GLU A 306 -20.59 13.23 13.28
CA GLU A 306 -19.49 13.57 12.38
C GLU A 306 -18.29 12.61 12.46
N LYS A 307 -17.87 12.21 13.66
CA LYS A 307 -16.79 11.24 13.85
C LYS A 307 -17.09 9.90 13.20
N TYR A 308 -18.31 9.41 13.34
CA TYR A 308 -18.72 8.13 12.76
C TYR A 308 -18.88 8.20 11.25
N GLU A 309 -19.40 9.30 10.71
CA GLU A 309 -19.44 9.53 9.26
C GLU A 309 -18.04 9.61 8.66
N ALA A 310 -17.11 10.27 9.35
CA ALA A 310 -15.69 10.30 8.94
C ALA A 310 -15.07 8.89 8.96
N TYR A 311 -15.32 8.12 10.02
CA TYR A 311 -14.88 6.73 10.10
C TYR A 311 -15.39 5.87 8.94
N LYS A 312 -16.70 5.91 8.64
CA LYS A 312 -17.29 5.16 7.52
C LYS A 312 -16.72 5.58 6.17
N THR A 313 -16.59 6.90 5.96
CA THR A 313 -15.98 7.44 4.74
C THR A 313 -14.56 6.90 4.55
N LEU A 314 -13.72 6.98 5.58
CA LEU A 314 -12.36 6.49 5.52
C LEU A 314 -12.30 4.96 5.39
N LEU A 315 -13.18 4.23 6.03
CA LEU A 315 -13.30 2.77 5.87
C LEU A 315 -13.58 2.40 4.40
N GLY A 316 -14.47 3.13 3.74
CA GLY A 316 -14.73 2.98 2.30
C GLY A 316 -13.49 3.21 1.45
N LEU A 317 -12.80 4.33 1.67
CA LEU A 317 -11.61 4.72 0.92
C LEU A 317 -10.41 3.78 1.13
N THR A 318 -10.24 3.28 2.35
CA THR A 318 -8.98 2.64 2.74
C THR A 318 -9.06 1.13 2.87
N TYR A 319 -10.27 0.57 3.06
CA TYR A 319 -10.47 -0.87 3.23
C TYR A 319 -11.40 -1.47 2.18
N THR A 320 -12.56 -0.86 1.89
CA THR A 320 -13.50 -1.41 0.91
C THR A 320 -12.96 -1.34 -0.51
N TYR A 321 -12.28 -0.24 -0.86
CA TYR A 321 -11.65 -0.02 -2.17
C TYR A 321 -10.15 0.23 -2.02
N GLN A 322 -9.49 -0.62 -1.25
CA GLN A 322 -8.09 -0.40 -0.84
C GLN A 322 -7.11 -0.37 -2.00
N LYS A 323 -7.30 -1.25 -2.99
CA LYS A 323 -6.42 -1.37 -4.17
C LYS A 323 -7.24 -1.47 -5.43
N GLY A 324 -6.69 -1.02 -6.53
CA GLY A 324 -7.32 -1.15 -7.83
C GLY A 324 -6.36 -0.95 -8.98
N LEU A 325 -6.79 -1.37 -10.15
CA LEU A 325 -6.17 -1.08 -11.44
C LEU A 325 -6.92 0.07 -12.09
N TRP A 326 -6.17 1.06 -12.56
CA TRP A 326 -6.72 2.29 -13.10
C TRP A 326 -6.06 2.64 -14.42
N VAL A 327 -6.85 3.11 -15.37
CA VAL A 327 -6.38 3.64 -16.65
C VAL A 327 -6.78 5.11 -16.80
N PRO A 328 -6.08 5.90 -17.63
CA PRO A 328 -6.49 7.27 -17.93
C PRO A 328 -7.94 7.36 -18.42
N GLN A 329 -8.63 8.47 -18.13
CA GLN A 329 -10.01 8.70 -18.56
C GLN A 329 -10.15 8.67 -20.09
N GLU A 330 -9.09 9.05 -20.81
CA GLU A 330 -9.01 9.07 -22.26
C GLU A 330 -8.80 7.69 -22.90
N THR A 331 -8.60 6.63 -22.09
CA THR A 331 -8.46 5.26 -22.62
C THR A 331 -9.69 4.89 -23.47
N PRO A 332 -9.50 4.42 -24.73
CA PRO A 332 -10.59 4.02 -25.59
C PRO A 332 -11.54 3.05 -24.90
N GLU A 333 -12.83 3.25 -25.10
CA GLU A 333 -13.85 2.47 -24.39
C GLU A 333 -13.72 0.97 -24.65
N GLY A 334 -13.34 0.58 -25.88
CA GLY A 334 -13.10 -0.83 -26.22
C GLY A 334 -11.96 -1.46 -25.39
N ALA A 335 -10.84 -0.77 -25.26
CA ALA A 335 -9.70 -1.23 -24.46
C ALA A 335 -10.06 -1.30 -22.96
N TYR A 336 -10.73 -0.26 -22.44
CA TYR A 336 -11.21 -0.23 -21.07
C TYR A 336 -12.16 -1.38 -20.75
N GLU A 337 -13.19 -1.59 -21.58
CA GLU A 337 -14.16 -2.66 -21.38
C GLU A 337 -13.54 -4.06 -21.48
N LEU A 338 -12.55 -4.28 -22.36
CA LEU A 338 -11.82 -5.54 -22.43
C LEU A 338 -11.08 -5.84 -21.13
N LEU A 339 -10.38 -4.84 -20.56
CA LEU A 339 -9.66 -4.99 -19.29
C LEU A 339 -10.64 -5.22 -18.14
N ARG A 340 -11.74 -4.45 -18.06
CA ARG A 340 -12.77 -4.56 -17.05
C ARG A 340 -13.46 -5.93 -17.08
N GLN A 341 -13.94 -6.36 -18.27
CA GLN A 341 -14.61 -7.66 -18.43
C GLN A 341 -13.66 -8.84 -18.18
N SER A 342 -12.38 -8.70 -18.53
CA SER A 342 -11.36 -9.70 -18.20
C SER A 342 -11.14 -9.81 -16.69
N SER A 343 -11.15 -8.68 -15.99
CA SER A 343 -11.08 -8.63 -14.52
C SER A 343 -12.32 -9.23 -13.86
N GLU A 344 -13.51 -8.98 -14.42
CA GLU A 344 -14.76 -9.58 -13.96
C GLU A 344 -14.77 -11.11 -14.14
N LYS A 345 -14.33 -11.61 -15.30
CA LYS A 345 -14.14 -13.05 -15.56
C LYS A 345 -13.14 -13.66 -14.58
N LEU A 346 -12.00 -13.02 -14.36
CA LEU A 346 -11.01 -13.44 -13.39
C LEU A 346 -11.63 -13.55 -11.99
N GLY A 347 -12.34 -12.51 -11.55
CA GLY A 347 -12.95 -12.46 -10.21
C GLY A 347 -14.02 -13.56 -9.98
N THR A 348 -14.66 -14.05 -11.04
CA THR A 348 -15.67 -15.13 -10.97
C THR A 348 -15.12 -16.53 -11.18
N ASP A 349 -13.84 -16.67 -11.56
CA ASP A 349 -13.19 -17.97 -11.75
C ASP A 349 -12.92 -18.66 -10.40
N ALA A 350 -13.43 -19.90 -10.25
CA ALA A 350 -13.31 -20.64 -8.99
C ALA A 350 -11.85 -20.99 -8.63
N GLY A 351 -11.00 -21.26 -9.63
CA GLY A 351 -9.59 -21.55 -9.42
C GLY A 351 -8.81 -20.32 -8.96
N PHE A 352 -9.16 -19.15 -9.51
CA PHE A 352 -8.61 -17.88 -9.04
C PHE A 352 -9.09 -17.57 -7.61
N GLN A 353 -10.39 -17.74 -7.30
CA GLN A 353 -10.94 -17.48 -5.97
C GLN A 353 -10.25 -18.33 -4.89
N GLU A 354 -9.93 -19.59 -5.17
CA GLU A 354 -9.17 -20.43 -4.23
C GLU A 354 -7.76 -19.88 -3.96
N LYS A 355 -7.07 -19.41 -5.01
CA LYS A 355 -5.76 -18.76 -4.87
C LYS A 355 -5.88 -17.42 -4.13
N ALA A 356 -6.87 -16.61 -4.50
CA ALA A 356 -7.13 -15.30 -3.93
C ALA A 356 -7.47 -15.37 -2.43
N ALA A 357 -8.22 -16.40 -2.00
CA ALA A 357 -8.50 -16.61 -0.58
C ALA A 357 -7.21 -16.74 0.25
N LYS A 358 -6.17 -17.37 -0.29
CA LYS A 358 -4.87 -17.55 0.39
C LYS A 358 -3.99 -16.29 0.35
N VAL A 359 -4.07 -15.50 -0.73
CA VAL A 359 -3.19 -14.34 -0.98
C VAL A 359 -3.84 -13.03 -0.57
N LEU A 360 -5.14 -12.89 -0.82
CA LEU A 360 -5.90 -11.64 -0.65
C LEU A 360 -6.90 -11.68 0.52
N GLY A 361 -7.03 -12.81 1.23
CA GLY A 361 -8.02 -12.99 2.29
C GLY A 361 -9.44 -13.21 1.79
N GLY A 362 -9.64 -13.58 0.50
CA GLY A 362 -10.94 -13.92 -0.07
C GLY A 362 -11.86 -12.73 -0.35
N TYR A 363 -11.38 -11.50 -0.26
CA TYR A 363 -12.16 -10.33 -0.68
C TYR A 363 -12.35 -10.33 -2.19
N PRO A 364 -13.58 -10.06 -2.68
CA PRO A 364 -13.86 -10.15 -4.11
C PRO A 364 -13.14 -9.08 -4.91
N LEU A 365 -12.80 -9.42 -6.15
CA LEU A 365 -12.51 -8.41 -7.18
C LEU A 365 -13.84 -7.83 -7.65
N VAL A 366 -13.94 -6.51 -7.64
CA VAL A 366 -15.13 -5.77 -8.10
C VAL A 366 -14.79 -5.10 -9.42
N ALA A 367 -15.35 -5.59 -10.50
CA ALA A 367 -15.13 -5.14 -11.87
C ALA A 367 -16.42 -5.16 -12.72
N ASP A 368 -17.60 -5.20 -12.09
CA ASP A 368 -18.88 -5.12 -12.77
C ASP A 368 -19.10 -3.72 -13.40
N PRO A 369 -20.07 -3.56 -14.32
CA PRO A 369 -20.30 -2.27 -15.03
C PRO A 369 -20.54 -1.06 -14.12
N GLY A 370 -20.99 -1.28 -12.88
CA GLY A 370 -21.23 -0.20 -11.90
C GLY A 370 -20.04 0.19 -11.05
N VAL A 371 -18.87 -0.47 -11.23
CA VAL A 371 -17.69 -0.24 -10.36
C VAL A 371 -17.22 1.21 -10.37
N ALA A 372 -17.23 1.85 -11.54
CA ALA A 372 -16.75 3.22 -11.69
C ALA A 372 -17.61 4.23 -10.88
N ASP A 373 -18.92 4.07 -10.91
CA ASP A 373 -19.82 4.96 -10.18
C ASP A 373 -19.71 4.74 -8.67
N ARG A 374 -19.69 3.48 -8.22
CA ARG A 374 -19.55 3.18 -6.78
C ARG A 374 -18.22 3.68 -6.20
N VAL A 375 -17.13 3.51 -6.91
CA VAL A 375 -15.81 4.01 -6.46
C VAL A 375 -15.79 5.53 -6.46
N ARG A 376 -16.33 6.18 -7.52
CA ARG A 376 -16.43 7.64 -7.58
C ARG A 376 -17.27 8.19 -6.42
N ASP A 377 -18.38 7.54 -6.09
CA ASP A 377 -19.23 7.95 -4.97
C ASP A 377 -18.54 7.74 -3.63
N ALA A 378 -17.84 6.63 -3.44
CA ALA A 378 -17.03 6.37 -2.23
C ALA A 378 -15.88 7.36 -2.04
N TYR A 379 -15.31 7.88 -3.14
CA TYR A 379 -14.23 8.86 -3.09
C TYR A 379 -14.69 10.31 -2.91
N LYS A 380 -16.00 10.56 -2.97
CA LYS A 380 -16.58 11.87 -2.64
C LYS A 380 -16.57 12.10 -1.12
N VAL A 381 -15.58 12.84 -0.66
CA VAL A 381 -15.48 13.21 0.75
C VAL A 381 -16.13 14.59 0.96
N SER A 382 -17.10 14.64 1.86
CA SER A 382 -17.75 15.91 2.20
C SER A 382 -16.76 16.92 2.81
N GLY A 383 -17.05 18.22 2.64
CA GLY A 383 -16.23 19.27 3.24
C GLY A 383 -16.15 19.15 4.79
N SER A 384 -17.24 18.72 5.44
CA SER A 384 -17.25 18.48 6.88
C SER A 384 -16.32 17.35 7.29
N VAL A 385 -16.40 16.19 6.64
CA VAL A 385 -15.50 15.07 6.93
C VAL A 385 -14.03 15.46 6.69
N ARG A 386 -13.73 16.16 5.58
CA ARG A 386 -12.38 16.65 5.32
C ARG A 386 -11.90 17.60 6.42
N SER A 387 -12.72 18.58 6.80
CA SER A 387 -12.40 19.54 7.86
C SER A 387 -12.19 18.86 9.20
N TYR A 388 -13.04 17.91 9.56
CA TYR A 388 -12.87 17.13 10.78
C TYR A 388 -11.54 16.36 10.79
N VAL A 389 -11.25 15.62 9.71
CA VAL A 389 -10.03 14.80 9.61
C VAL A 389 -8.77 15.67 9.63
N THR A 390 -8.73 16.77 8.88
CA THR A 390 -7.58 17.68 8.90
C THR A 390 -7.44 18.39 10.25
N GLY A 391 -8.55 18.73 10.90
CA GLY A 391 -8.58 19.27 12.26
C GLY A 391 -8.02 18.28 13.28
N LEU A 392 -8.43 17.03 13.23
CA LEU A 392 -7.91 15.94 14.08
C LEU A 392 -6.40 15.76 13.90
N LEU A 393 -5.93 15.70 12.63
CA LEU A 393 -4.50 15.56 12.33
C LEU A 393 -3.69 16.74 12.90
N ALA A 394 -4.19 17.96 12.78
CA ALA A 394 -3.51 19.15 13.29
C ALA A 394 -3.53 19.23 14.82
N SER A 395 -4.69 19.03 15.44
CA SER A 395 -4.86 19.24 16.89
C SER A 395 -4.29 18.11 17.75
N THR A 396 -4.43 16.87 17.30
CA THR A 396 -4.04 15.69 18.10
C THR A 396 -2.66 15.17 17.74
N TYR A 397 -2.32 15.20 16.44
CA TYR A 397 -1.08 14.60 15.94
C TYR A 397 -0.04 15.64 15.48
N ASN A 398 -0.36 16.94 15.56
CA ASN A 398 0.50 18.05 15.10
C ASN A 398 0.94 17.90 13.63
N ILE A 399 0.03 17.38 12.79
CA ILE A 399 0.26 17.16 11.35
C ILE A 399 -0.64 18.10 10.56
N HIS A 400 -0.02 19.02 9.84
CA HIS A 400 -0.71 19.96 8.97
C HIS A 400 -0.72 19.41 7.55
N VAL A 401 -1.91 19.32 6.97
CA VAL A 401 -2.10 18.89 5.58
C VAL A 401 -1.97 20.13 4.70
N GLU A 402 -0.84 20.25 4.01
CA GLU A 402 -0.53 21.33 3.06
C GLU A 402 -0.60 20.86 1.60
#